data_7cab0816cc992c18eb49981788af26e7
#
_entry.id   7cab0816cc992c18eb49981788af26e7
#
_cell.length_a   1.000
_cell.length_b   1.000
_cell.length_c   1.000
_cell.angle_alpha   90.00
_cell.angle_beta   90.00
_cell.angle_gamma   90.00
#
_symmetry.space_group_name_H-M   'P 1'
#
loop_
_entity.id
_entity.type
_entity.pdbx_description
1 polymer ?
#
loop_
_entity_poly.entity_id
_entity_poly.type
_entity_poly.pdbx_seq_one_letter_code
_entity_poly.pdbx_strand_id
1 'polypeptide(L)'
;FKIPVSSTNTNDKTRDYKIINSFFKILSNTDFIYGSIKKMNPNGSGLLSIKMNDIEIDKDFRWDYDKSSREIFLNTSIDVLNWGAKKGLDALNNVCLEKHTGPDGTNKLWPNVDIVVFAEL
;
A
#
# COMPACT_ATOMS: atom_id res chain seq x y z
N PHE A 1 -11.53 7.29 2.25
CA PHE A 1 -10.23 7.88 2.63
C PHE A 1 -9.33 8.06 1.43
N LYS A 2 -8.39 8.97 1.56
CA LYS A 2 -7.31 9.15 0.58
C LYS A 2 -5.97 9.33 1.29
N ILE A 3 -4.93 8.73 0.75
CA ILE A 3 -3.59 8.77 1.32
C ILE A 3 -2.68 9.46 0.32
N PRO A 4 -2.10 10.64 0.66
CA PRO A 4 -1.12 11.27 -0.23
C PRO A 4 0.12 10.39 -0.33
N VAL A 5 0.59 10.11 -1.55
CA VAL A 5 1.83 9.33 -1.70
C VAL A 5 3.04 10.08 -1.15
N SER A 6 2.95 11.43 -1.08
CA SER A 6 3.97 12.25 -0.45
C SER A 6 4.11 12.01 1.06
N SER A 7 3.13 11.36 1.70
CA SER A 7 3.19 11.01 3.12
C SER A 7 3.98 9.74 3.42
N THR A 8 4.57 9.11 2.41
CA THR A 8 5.41 7.92 2.59
C THR A 8 6.51 8.19 3.61
N ASN A 9 6.58 7.34 4.62
CA ASN A 9 7.57 7.47 5.69
C ASN A 9 8.04 6.07 6.13
N THR A 10 9.28 5.75 5.78
CA THR A 10 9.94 4.49 6.16
C THR A 10 11.04 4.71 7.20
N ASN A 11 11.09 5.91 7.81
CA ASN A 11 12.15 6.39 8.70
C ASN A 11 13.51 6.53 7.99
N ASP A 12 13.51 6.62 6.66
CA ASP A 12 14.69 6.85 5.83
C ASP A 12 14.28 7.78 4.69
N LYS A 13 14.69 9.04 4.77
CA LYS A 13 14.28 10.07 3.79
C LYS A 13 14.76 9.75 2.38
N THR A 14 15.92 9.15 2.24
CA THR A 14 16.44 8.75 0.92
C THR A 14 15.58 7.66 0.29
N ARG A 15 15.18 6.68 1.10
CA ARG A 15 14.28 5.62 0.65
C ARG A 15 12.89 6.16 0.32
N ASP A 16 12.36 7.05 1.15
CA ASP A 16 11.06 7.69 0.92
C ASP A 16 11.05 8.46 -0.41
N TYR A 17 12.09 9.23 -0.67
CA TYR A 17 12.26 9.94 -1.94
C TYR A 17 12.24 8.98 -3.13
N LYS A 18 12.95 7.87 -3.04
CA LYS A 18 13.00 6.85 -4.10
C LYS A 18 11.63 6.21 -4.34
N ILE A 19 10.91 5.88 -3.27
CA ILE A 19 9.56 5.30 -3.36
C ILE A 19 8.61 6.29 -4.05
N ILE A 20 8.58 7.54 -3.60
CA ILE A 20 7.69 8.55 -4.14
C ILE A 20 8.03 8.86 -5.61
N ASN A 21 9.30 9.03 -5.93
CA ASN A 21 9.72 9.54 -7.24
C ASN A 21 10.04 8.43 -8.26
N SER A 22 10.14 7.18 -7.84
CA SER A 22 10.40 6.05 -8.75
C SER A 22 9.23 5.10 -8.86
N PHE A 23 8.61 4.74 -7.75
CA PHE A 23 7.46 3.83 -7.77
C PHE A 23 6.17 4.58 -8.10
N PHE A 24 5.75 5.50 -7.23
CA PHE A 24 4.44 6.15 -7.38
C PHE A 24 4.38 7.09 -8.58
N LYS A 25 5.47 7.76 -8.92
CA LYS A 25 5.50 8.71 -10.03
C LYS A 25 5.23 8.06 -11.39
N ILE A 26 5.57 6.79 -11.53
CA ILE A 26 5.33 6.04 -12.78
C ILE A 26 3.86 5.61 -12.90
N LEU A 27 3.17 5.45 -11.78
CA LEU A 27 1.77 5.06 -11.78
C LEU A 27 0.89 6.22 -12.28
N SER A 28 -0.13 5.89 -13.07
CA SER A 28 -1.03 6.89 -13.64
C SER A 28 -1.90 7.51 -12.57
N ASN A 29 -1.95 8.86 -12.53
CA ASN A 29 -2.81 9.64 -11.63
C ASN A 29 -2.74 9.20 -10.16
N THR A 30 -1.55 8.86 -9.67
CA THR A 30 -1.36 8.34 -8.33
C THR A 30 -0.60 9.31 -7.43
N ASP A 31 -1.10 10.54 -7.30
CA ASP A 31 -0.70 11.46 -6.23
C ASP A 31 -1.32 11.05 -4.90
N PHE A 32 -2.42 10.32 -4.95
CA PHE A 32 -3.13 9.77 -3.81
C PHE A 32 -3.51 8.31 -4.08
N ILE A 33 -3.52 7.52 -3.02
CA ILE A 33 -4.18 6.22 -3.02
C ILE A 33 -5.56 6.43 -2.41
N TYR A 34 -6.61 6.02 -3.09
CA TYR A 34 -7.99 6.16 -2.62
C TYR A 34 -8.50 4.84 -2.08
N GLY A 35 -9.21 4.91 -0.97
CA GLY A 35 -9.90 3.77 -0.41
C GLY A 35 -11.32 4.12 -0.01
N SER A 36 -12.23 3.17 -0.20
CA SER A 36 -13.63 3.32 0.16
C SER A 36 -14.12 2.04 0.82
N ILE A 37 -14.67 2.16 2.03
CA ILE A 37 -15.24 1.02 2.74
C ILE A 37 -16.63 0.77 2.19
N LYS A 38 -16.85 -0.40 1.59
CA LYS A 38 -18.13 -0.79 1.02
C LYS A 38 -19.01 -1.56 2.00
N LYS A 39 -18.41 -2.35 2.89
CA LYS A 39 -19.14 -3.18 3.81
C LYS A 39 -18.29 -3.48 5.05
N MET A 40 -18.94 -3.46 6.20
CA MET A 40 -18.36 -3.93 7.47
C MET A 40 -19.33 -4.92 8.10
N ASN A 41 -18.89 -6.15 8.31
CA ASN A 41 -19.70 -7.20 8.89
C ASN A 41 -19.42 -7.33 10.39
N PRO A 42 -20.44 -7.60 11.23
CA PRO A 42 -20.23 -7.75 12.67
C PRO A 42 -19.25 -8.84 13.09
N ASN A 43 -18.97 -9.80 12.19
CA ASN A 43 -18.02 -10.88 12.45
C ASN A 43 -16.55 -10.48 12.31
N GLY A 44 -16.27 -9.19 12.07
CA GLY A 44 -14.89 -8.70 11.92
C GLY A 44 -14.33 -8.79 10.51
N SER A 45 -15.18 -9.01 9.51
CA SER A 45 -14.80 -8.97 8.09
C SER A 45 -15.42 -7.77 7.40
N GLY A 46 -14.97 -7.47 6.19
CA GLY A 46 -15.52 -6.39 5.39
C GLY A 46 -14.99 -6.39 3.98
N LEU A 47 -15.48 -5.43 3.20
CA LEU A 47 -15.07 -5.22 1.81
C LEU A 47 -14.74 -3.75 1.63
N LEU A 48 -13.58 -3.47 1.04
CA LEU A 48 -13.18 -2.12 0.66
C LEU A 48 -12.69 -2.10 -0.78
N SER A 49 -12.70 -0.93 -1.37
CA SER A 49 -12.08 -0.74 -2.67
C SER A 49 -10.82 0.11 -2.53
N ILE A 50 -9.81 -0.22 -3.30
CA ILE A 50 -8.54 0.52 -3.36
C ILE A 50 -8.32 0.94 -4.80
N LYS A 51 -8.04 2.23 -4.99
CA LYS A 51 -7.74 2.78 -6.31
C LYS A 51 -6.34 3.38 -6.33
N MET A 52 -5.52 2.92 -7.26
CA MET A 52 -4.25 3.52 -7.65
C MET A 52 -3.95 3.13 -9.10
N ASN A 53 -3.11 3.89 -9.77
CA ASN A 53 -2.76 3.66 -11.18
C ASN A 53 -4.01 3.55 -12.09
N ASP A 54 -5.05 4.36 -11.79
CA ASP A 54 -6.35 4.36 -12.50
C ASP A 54 -7.09 3.02 -12.46
N ILE A 55 -6.72 2.12 -11.54
CA ILE A 55 -7.36 0.82 -11.37
C ILE A 55 -7.98 0.75 -9.98
N GLU A 56 -9.27 0.40 -9.93
CA GLU A 56 -9.99 0.22 -8.68
C GLU A 56 -10.31 -1.26 -8.48
N ILE A 57 -9.90 -1.82 -7.35
CA ILE A 57 -10.07 -3.24 -7.02
C ILE A 57 -10.68 -3.36 -5.64
N ASP A 58 -11.67 -4.24 -5.51
CA ASP A 58 -12.27 -4.58 -4.23
C ASP A 58 -11.42 -5.63 -3.52
N LYS A 59 -11.23 -5.44 -2.21
CA LYS A 59 -10.45 -6.35 -1.37
C LYS A 59 -11.19 -6.63 -0.08
N ASP A 60 -11.15 -7.89 0.34
CA ASP A 60 -11.60 -8.28 1.67
C ASP A 60 -10.63 -7.76 2.72
N PHE A 61 -11.14 -7.35 3.87
CA PHE A 61 -10.33 -6.93 4.99
C PHE A 61 -10.86 -7.49 6.30
N ARG A 62 -10.01 -7.46 7.32
CA ARG A 62 -10.39 -7.76 8.71
C ARG A 62 -10.38 -6.46 9.49
N TRP A 63 -11.29 -6.36 10.46
CA TRP A 63 -11.33 -5.19 11.34
C TRP A 63 -11.57 -5.61 12.78
N ASP A 64 -11.13 -4.76 13.69
CA ASP A 64 -11.33 -4.90 15.11
C ASP A 64 -11.55 -3.52 15.73
N TYR A 65 -12.28 -3.46 16.81
CA TYR A 65 -12.58 -2.21 17.51
C TYR A 65 -12.22 -2.34 18.98
N ASP A 66 -11.36 -1.43 19.44
CA ASP A 66 -10.99 -1.32 20.84
C ASP A 66 -11.87 -0.27 21.53
N LYS A 67 -12.76 -0.72 22.40
CA LYS A 67 -13.69 0.16 23.10
C LYS A 67 -12.99 1.12 24.07
N SER A 68 -11.87 0.71 24.66
CA SER A 68 -11.16 1.52 25.65
C SER A 68 -10.45 2.70 25.02
N SER A 69 -9.80 2.51 23.87
CA SER A 69 -9.11 3.55 23.12
C SER A 69 -9.98 4.22 22.06
N ARG A 70 -11.16 3.66 21.75
CA ARG A 70 -12.04 4.08 20.67
C ARG A 70 -11.35 4.01 19.32
N GLU A 71 -10.45 3.07 19.14
CA GLU A 71 -9.72 2.88 17.88
C GLU A 71 -10.30 1.71 17.10
N ILE A 72 -10.39 1.91 15.79
CA ILE A 72 -10.71 0.85 14.84
C ILE A 72 -9.46 0.50 14.05
N PHE A 73 -9.23 -0.78 13.85
CA PHE A 73 -8.10 -1.31 13.11
C PHE A 73 -8.63 -2.12 11.93
N LEU A 74 -8.17 -1.78 10.74
CA LEU A 74 -8.45 -2.54 9.53
C LEU A 74 -7.13 -3.10 9.02
N ASN A 75 -7.14 -4.35 8.55
CA ASN A 75 -5.96 -4.88 7.90
C ASN A 75 -6.32 -5.76 6.70
N THR A 76 -5.47 -5.68 5.69
CA THR A 76 -5.57 -6.45 4.45
C THR A 76 -4.20 -6.58 3.82
N SER A 77 -4.08 -7.46 2.85
CA SER A 77 -2.86 -7.60 2.05
C SER A 77 -3.20 -7.44 0.58
N ILE A 78 -2.34 -6.76 -0.14
CA ILE A 78 -2.50 -6.54 -1.57
C ILE A 78 -1.27 -7.00 -2.33
N ASP A 79 -1.47 -7.35 -3.60
CA ASP A 79 -0.40 -7.53 -4.58
C ASP A 79 -0.48 -6.34 -5.55
N VAL A 80 0.52 -5.46 -5.50
CA VAL A 80 0.51 -4.23 -6.31
C VAL A 80 0.50 -4.52 -7.81
N LEU A 81 0.90 -5.71 -8.24
CA LEU A 81 0.83 -6.12 -9.64
C LEU A 81 -0.61 -6.15 -10.16
N ASN A 82 -1.59 -6.38 -9.29
CA ASN A 82 -3.00 -6.33 -9.67
C ASN A 82 -3.44 -4.93 -10.10
N TRP A 83 -2.71 -3.90 -9.69
CA TRP A 83 -2.92 -2.51 -10.13
C TRP A 83 -1.99 -2.11 -11.27
N GLY A 84 -1.40 -3.08 -11.97
CA GLY A 84 -0.50 -2.79 -13.09
C GLY A 84 0.80 -2.11 -12.70
N ALA A 85 1.26 -2.30 -11.46
CA ALA A 85 2.38 -1.54 -10.90
C ALA A 85 3.77 -2.14 -11.20
N LYS A 86 3.87 -3.07 -12.15
CA LYS A 86 5.14 -3.71 -12.49
C LYS A 86 6.23 -2.70 -12.88
N LYS A 87 5.87 -1.70 -13.70
CA LYS A 87 6.82 -0.66 -14.13
C LYS A 87 7.33 0.16 -12.93
N GLY A 88 6.45 0.43 -11.96
CA GLY A 88 6.83 1.13 -10.73
C GLY A 88 7.78 0.31 -9.89
N LEU A 89 7.51 -0.99 -9.72
CA LEU A 89 8.42 -1.89 -9.01
C LEU A 89 9.78 -2.00 -9.71
N ASP A 90 9.79 -2.13 -11.03
CA ASP A 90 11.02 -2.22 -11.80
C ASP A 90 11.85 -0.94 -11.66
N ALA A 91 11.20 0.23 -11.72
CA ALA A 91 11.88 1.51 -11.54
C ALA A 91 12.47 1.65 -10.13
N LEU A 92 11.72 1.29 -9.10
CA LEU A 92 12.20 1.32 -7.72
C LEU A 92 13.35 0.34 -7.52
N ASN A 93 13.22 -0.86 -8.07
CA ASN A 93 14.25 -1.89 -7.99
C ASN A 93 15.57 -1.42 -8.61
N ASN A 94 15.51 -0.74 -9.75
CA ASN A 94 16.68 -0.20 -10.43
C ASN A 94 17.43 0.85 -9.59
N VAL A 95 16.72 1.70 -8.83
CA VAL A 95 17.35 2.72 -8.00
C VAL A 95 17.77 2.19 -6.62
N CYS A 96 17.40 0.96 -6.28
CA CYS A 96 17.69 0.33 -5.00
C CYS A 96 18.45 -0.99 -5.15
N LEU A 97 19.19 -1.21 -6.25
CA LEU A 97 19.83 -2.48 -6.58
C LEU A 97 20.62 -3.10 -5.44
N GLU A 98 21.46 -2.31 -4.77
CA GLU A 98 22.32 -2.81 -3.70
C GLU A 98 21.54 -3.24 -2.45
N LYS A 99 20.40 -2.60 -2.20
CA LYS A 99 19.58 -2.83 -1.00
C LYS A 99 18.61 -3.99 -1.13
N HIS A 100 18.28 -4.38 -2.36
CA HIS A 100 17.26 -5.37 -2.65
C HIS A 100 17.81 -6.65 -3.31
N THR A 101 19.11 -6.86 -3.23
CA THR A 101 19.72 -8.10 -3.67
C THR A 101 19.49 -9.19 -2.61
N GLY A 102 18.82 -10.27 -3.00
CA GLY A 102 18.52 -11.39 -2.11
C GLY A 102 19.73 -12.29 -1.84
N PRO A 103 19.58 -13.29 -0.92
CA PRO A 103 20.67 -14.22 -0.58
C PRO A 103 21.18 -15.03 -1.77
N ASP A 104 20.36 -15.23 -2.78
CA ASP A 104 20.71 -15.92 -4.03
C ASP A 104 21.42 -15.03 -5.04
N GLY A 105 21.68 -13.76 -4.67
CA GLY A 105 22.25 -12.77 -5.58
C GLY A 105 21.23 -12.13 -6.53
N THR A 106 19.96 -12.49 -6.42
CA THR A 106 18.88 -11.95 -7.26
C THR A 106 18.36 -10.64 -6.71
N ASN A 107 18.36 -9.60 -7.52
CA ASN A 107 17.80 -8.31 -7.15
C ASN A 107 16.28 -8.33 -7.35
N LYS A 108 15.52 -8.29 -6.24
CA LYS A 108 14.09 -8.50 -6.28
C LYS A 108 13.35 -7.69 -5.23
N LEU A 109 12.24 -7.06 -5.64
CA LEU A 109 11.24 -6.49 -4.75
C LEU A 109 10.00 -7.37 -4.72
N TRP A 110 9.45 -7.56 -3.53
CA TRP A 110 8.23 -8.32 -3.34
C TRP A 110 7.02 -7.43 -3.65
N PRO A 111 6.06 -7.92 -4.45
CA PRO A 111 4.88 -7.12 -4.80
C PRO A 111 3.80 -7.10 -3.74
N ASN A 112 3.91 -7.95 -2.72
CA ASN A 112 2.90 -8.07 -1.67
C ASN A 112 3.11 -7.01 -0.60
N VAL A 113 2.03 -6.32 -0.23
CA VAL A 113 2.05 -5.26 0.77
C VAL A 113 0.94 -5.51 1.78
N ASP A 114 1.29 -5.53 3.06
CA ASP A 114 0.33 -5.55 4.14
C ASP A 114 -0.09 -4.12 4.46
N ILE A 115 -1.39 -3.92 4.57
CA ILE A 115 -1.97 -2.61 4.86
C ILE A 115 -2.66 -2.69 6.22
N VAL A 116 -2.27 -1.80 7.11
CA VAL A 116 -2.97 -1.59 8.38
C VAL A 116 -3.44 -0.15 8.42
N VAL A 117 -4.74 0.03 8.64
CA VAL A 117 -5.33 1.35 8.82
C VAL A 117 -5.91 1.40 10.23
N PHE A 118 -5.61 2.46 10.94
CA PHE A 118 -6.26 2.68 12.24
C PHE A 118 -6.79 4.10 12.29
N ALA A 119 -7.92 4.24 12.97
CA ALA A 119 -8.58 5.52 13.15
C ALA A 119 -9.23 5.57 14.52
N GLU A 120 -9.25 6.75 15.11
CA GLU A 120 -9.97 7.02 16.34
C GLU A 120 -11.38 7.51 16.01
N LEU A 121 -12.37 6.89 16.64
CA LEU A 121 -13.77 7.25 16.41
C LEU A 121 -14.30 8.18 17.50
#